data_6f8c6add50121b20741a754bcd0c44ca
#
_entry.id   6f8c6add50121b20741a754bcd0c44ca
#
_cell.length_a   1.000
_cell.length_b   1.000
_cell.length_c   1.000
_cell.angle_alpha   90.00
_cell.angle_beta   90.00
_cell.angle_gamma   90.00
#
_symmetry.space_group_name_H-M   'P 1'
#
loop_
_entity.id
_entity.type
_entity.pdbx_description
1 polymer ?
#
loop_
_entity_poly.entity_id
_entity_poly.type
_entity_poly.pdbx_seq_one_letter_code
_entity_poly.pdbx_strand_id
1 'polypeptide(L)'
;MMKNYIRRGLILLTVLLFFPLQLARAQGTDTSTVYYIHSIRYHIQGITTAYALQRAMEIHGGEVIQGKDALGAFVQDKLQLLLNQRVLEEAKIDYHLLDREADGRIPVDLTVSVKDTWNLIALPYFKYDSNTGLELSVKGRDFNFLGTMEPLKLDLGYTIDPDTLSSGSLGKGTFFVDLESKTPFLLAHHDANFVFNHYFAVSNQFGLEYLNTTGLTVDFPYRGTVFTVGAFQGISVNEEELYQYKSLYGDRYPGYWYLSNWLSAAWTIPTGLRLGEMGVVNYVPSLEFRYNYKIDGDIGDERHGPTTTVAHALDVGRFDWVGNFRRGFLGHLELSNEYNLFFSTWDSAITGFAILYHPVADFFGPSFRFMGDYYFGKPDYLAGFPLRGILDKSIVAQYGLYLNADFPFRLIQFVPSQWFKNRKYAFFDFEQQWGPFIDMALLKDPVHGTSFSLNDMFVTGGLEVVTFPLFMRSFYIRISVGLDLRAAVSEKTIPQGDHREIYVGLGHHY
;
A
#
# COMPACT_ATOMS: atom_id res chain seq x y z
N MET A 1 33.25 2.89 27.65
CA MET A 1 31.85 3.31 27.67
C MET A 1 31.01 2.73 26.52
N MET A 2 31.52 2.65 25.30
CA MET A 2 30.78 2.16 24.11
C MET A 2 30.23 0.72 24.19
N LYS A 3 30.89 -0.23 24.84
CA LYS A 3 30.42 -1.62 25.02
C LYS A 3 29.12 -1.77 25.83
N ASN A 4 28.84 -0.85 26.75
CA ASN A 4 27.62 -0.91 27.58
C ASN A 4 26.37 -0.38 26.88
N TYR A 5 26.52 0.51 25.89
CA TYR A 5 25.39 1.05 25.10
C TYR A 5 24.92 0.08 24.01
N ILE A 6 25.88 -0.63 23.37
CA ILE A 6 25.56 -1.69 22.41
C ILE A 6 24.78 -2.83 23.09
N ARG A 7 25.19 -3.20 24.34
CA ARG A 7 24.49 -4.21 25.10
C ARG A 7 23.09 -3.82 25.55
N ARG A 8 22.82 -2.53 25.83
CA ARG A 8 21.49 -2.02 26.16
C ARG A 8 20.59 -1.90 24.92
N GLY A 9 21.12 -1.50 23.77
CA GLY A 9 20.40 -1.48 22.50
C GLY A 9 20.00 -2.87 22.03
N LEU A 10 20.89 -3.87 22.17
CA LEU A 10 20.58 -5.27 21.87
C LEU A 10 19.51 -5.85 22.82
N ILE A 11 19.49 -5.45 24.09
CA ILE A 11 18.48 -5.89 25.06
C ILE A 11 17.11 -5.30 24.73
N LEU A 12 17.03 -4.04 24.29
CA LEU A 12 15.78 -3.45 23.83
C LEU A 12 15.23 -4.11 22.56
N LEU A 13 16.11 -4.43 21.60
CA LEU A 13 15.76 -5.17 20.40
C LEU A 13 15.31 -6.61 20.71
N THR A 14 15.93 -7.24 21.70
CA THR A 14 15.58 -8.61 22.14
C THR A 14 14.25 -8.63 22.90
N VAL A 15 13.91 -7.59 23.66
CA VAL A 15 12.63 -7.49 24.38
C VAL A 15 11.46 -7.24 23.42
N LEU A 16 11.67 -6.53 22.31
CA LEU A 16 10.67 -6.35 21.25
C LEU A 16 10.47 -7.62 20.40
N LEU A 17 11.46 -8.50 20.33
CA LEU A 17 11.36 -9.80 19.64
C LEU A 17 10.72 -10.91 20.50
N PHE A 18 10.63 -10.70 21.83
CA PHE A 18 9.93 -11.60 22.77
C PHE A 18 8.51 -11.11 23.09
N PHE A 19 7.72 -10.69 22.10
CA PHE A 19 6.28 -10.86 22.26
C PHE A 19 6.01 -12.36 22.32
N PRO A 20 5.23 -12.84 23.30
CA PRO A 20 5.01 -14.26 23.44
C PRO A 20 4.32 -14.77 22.17
N LEU A 21 5.08 -15.49 21.36
CA LEU A 21 4.53 -16.49 20.46
C LEU A 21 3.76 -17.44 21.38
N GLN A 22 2.49 -17.17 21.60
CA GLN A 22 1.58 -18.18 22.16
C GLN A 22 1.59 -19.30 21.11
N LEU A 23 2.42 -20.29 21.34
CA LEU A 23 2.29 -21.60 20.73
C LEU A 23 0.87 -22.06 21.10
N ALA A 24 -0.06 -21.84 20.15
CA ALA A 24 -1.38 -22.42 20.24
C ALA A 24 -1.17 -23.94 20.36
N ARG A 25 -1.39 -24.47 21.55
CA ARG A 25 -1.45 -25.92 21.77
C ARG A 25 -2.59 -26.41 20.89
N ALA A 26 -2.24 -27.13 19.83
CA ALA A 26 -3.21 -27.87 19.04
C ALA A 26 -3.96 -28.81 20.01
N GLN A 27 -5.21 -28.46 20.32
CA GLN A 27 -6.15 -29.43 20.88
C GLN A 27 -6.28 -30.54 19.84
N GLY A 28 -6.29 -31.79 20.27
CA GLY A 28 -6.33 -32.96 19.40
C GLY A 28 -7.48 -32.87 18.41
N THR A 29 -7.20 -32.43 17.21
CA THR A 29 -8.14 -32.33 16.09
C THR A 29 -8.33 -33.72 15.50
N ASP A 30 -9.57 -34.13 15.25
CA ASP A 30 -9.88 -35.33 14.45
C ASP A 30 -9.36 -35.09 13.02
N THR A 31 -8.12 -35.42 12.78
CA THR A 31 -7.45 -35.33 11.46
C THR A 31 -7.77 -36.50 10.55
N SER A 32 -8.58 -37.46 10.98
CA SER A 32 -8.88 -38.70 10.23
C SER A 32 -9.81 -38.47 9.05
N THR A 33 -10.65 -37.42 9.09
CA THR A 33 -11.63 -37.15 8.04
C THR A 33 -11.07 -36.16 7.02
N VAL A 34 -11.08 -36.55 5.75
CA VAL A 34 -10.61 -35.72 4.63
C VAL A 34 -11.80 -35.12 3.91
N TYR A 35 -11.83 -33.82 3.78
CA TYR A 35 -12.80 -33.04 3.03
C TYR A 35 -12.19 -32.53 1.74
N TYR A 36 -12.98 -32.31 0.68
CA TYR A 36 -12.54 -31.59 -0.50
C TYR A 36 -13.65 -30.70 -1.05
N ILE A 37 -13.29 -29.56 -1.61
CA ILE A 37 -14.25 -28.60 -2.20
C ILE A 37 -14.76 -29.19 -3.52
N HIS A 38 -16.00 -29.67 -3.53
CA HIS A 38 -16.63 -30.28 -4.69
C HIS A 38 -17.21 -29.22 -5.64
N SER A 39 -18.00 -28.27 -5.09
CA SER A 39 -18.61 -27.20 -5.88
C SER A 39 -18.70 -25.90 -5.10
N ILE A 40 -18.72 -24.77 -5.84
CA ILE A 40 -18.91 -23.44 -5.28
C ILE A 40 -20.03 -22.75 -6.05
N ARG A 41 -21.09 -22.36 -5.33
CA ARG A 41 -22.23 -21.62 -5.89
C ARG A 41 -22.22 -20.19 -5.37
N TYR A 42 -22.52 -19.26 -6.25
CA TYR A 42 -22.50 -17.82 -5.93
C TYR A 42 -23.91 -17.25 -6.01
N HIS A 43 -24.34 -16.56 -4.94
CA HIS A 43 -25.54 -15.73 -4.89
C HIS A 43 -25.12 -14.28 -4.72
N ILE A 44 -25.16 -13.52 -5.82
CA ILE A 44 -24.63 -12.17 -5.90
C ILE A 44 -25.78 -11.17 -6.04
N GLN A 45 -25.84 -10.21 -5.12
CA GLN A 45 -26.72 -9.06 -5.21
C GLN A 45 -25.87 -7.82 -5.52
N GLY A 46 -25.72 -7.50 -6.79
CA GLY A 46 -24.88 -6.40 -7.28
C GLY A 46 -24.25 -6.71 -8.62
N ILE A 47 -23.12 -6.05 -8.90
CA ILE A 47 -22.35 -6.19 -10.14
C ILE A 47 -21.11 -7.08 -10.00
N THR A 48 -20.72 -7.41 -8.78
CA THR A 48 -19.55 -8.26 -8.50
C THR A 48 -19.66 -9.58 -9.27
N THR A 49 -18.59 -10.00 -9.92
CA THR A 49 -18.58 -11.25 -10.70
C THR A 49 -18.15 -12.45 -9.83
N ALA A 50 -18.59 -13.66 -10.23
CA ALA A 50 -18.16 -14.90 -9.58
C ALA A 50 -16.62 -15.08 -9.68
N TYR A 51 -16.01 -14.65 -10.78
CA TYR A 51 -14.57 -14.65 -10.97
C TYR A 51 -13.85 -13.76 -9.93
N ALA A 52 -14.34 -12.55 -9.72
CA ALA A 52 -13.78 -11.64 -8.73
C ALA A 52 -13.86 -12.20 -7.31
N LEU A 53 -14.99 -12.84 -6.94
CA LEU A 53 -15.15 -13.49 -5.64
C LEU A 53 -14.20 -14.69 -5.48
N GLN A 54 -14.06 -15.52 -6.50
CA GLN A 54 -13.15 -16.67 -6.49
C GLN A 54 -11.70 -16.23 -6.31
N ARG A 55 -11.29 -15.18 -7.04
CA ARG A 55 -9.96 -14.59 -6.95
C ARG A 55 -9.72 -13.96 -5.58
N ALA A 56 -10.68 -13.18 -5.05
CA ALA A 56 -10.55 -12.54 -3.75
C ALA A 56 -10.47 -13.54 -2.59
N MET A 57 -11.16 -14.66 -2.69
CA MET A 57 -11.09 -15.75 -1.71
C MET A 57 -9.86 -16.64 -1.89
N GLU A 58 -9.14 -16.55 -3.01
CA GLU A 58 -8.06 -17.49 -3.34
C GLU A 58 -8.52 -18.95 -3.20
N ILE A 59 -9.69 -19.29 -3.79
CA ILE A 59 -10.31 -20.59 -3.64
C ILE A 59 -10.43 -21.30 -4.98
N HIS A 60 -10.12 -22.58 -4.97
CA HIS A 60 -10.20 -23.43 -6.17
C HIS A 60 -11.01 -24.69 -5.87
N GLY A 61 -11.68 -25.23 -6.89
CA GLY A 61 -12.30 -26.55 -6.78
C GLY A 61 -11.24 -27.64 -6.59
N GLY A 62 -11.59 -28.65 -5.79
CA GLY A 62 -10.68 -29.76 -5.50
C GLY A 62 -9.71 -29.55 -4.35
N GLU A 63 -9.72 -28.39 -3.68
CA GLU A 63 -8.90 -28.18 -2.48
C GLU A 63 -9.24 -29.18 -1.38
N VAL A 64 -8.17 -29.79 -0.80
CA VAL A 64 -8.26 -30.85 0.19
C VAL A 64 -7.98 -30.32 1.59
N ILE A 65 -8.88 -30.61 2.55
CA ILE A 65 -8.82 -30.11 3.91
C ILE A 65 -8.90 -31.29 4.87
N GLN A 66 -7.99 -31.38 5.85
CA GLN A 66 -7.93 -32.48 6.82
C GLN A 66 -8.51 -32.07 8.17
N GLY A 67 -9.62 -32.69 8.56
CA GLY A 67 -10.29 -32.45 9.83
C GLY A 67 -11.40 -31.40 9.78
N LYS A 68 -12.42 -31.60 10.63
CA LYS A 68 -13.61 -30.74 10.67
C LYS A 68 -13.29 -29.32 11.15
N ASP A 69 -12.39 -29.20 12.12
CA ASP A 69 -12.02 -27.90 12.65
C ASP A 69 -11.23 -27.09 11.61
N ALA A 70 -10.37 -27.78 10.83
CA ALA A 70 -9.66 -27.17 9.71
C ALA A 70 -10.62 -26.68 8.59
N LEU A 71 -11.70 -27.43 8.32
CA LEU A 71 -12.75 -27.00 7.38
C LEU A 71 -13.43 -25.74 7.88
N GLY A 72 -13.78 -25.68 9.18
CA GLY A 72 -14.37 -24.48 9.78
C GLY A 72 -13.43 -23.28 9.70
N ALA A 73 -12.16 -23.45 10.04
CA ALA A 73 -11.13 -22.41 9.94
C ALA A 73 -10.94 -21.94 8.48
N PHE A 74 -10.91 -22.86 7.51
CA PHE A 74 -10.84 -22.54 6.10
C PHE A 74 -12.00 -21.66 5.64
N VAL A 75 -13.25 -22.02 5.96
CA VAL A 75 -14.43 -21.23 5.60
C VAL A 75 -14.38 -19.83 6.21
N GLN A 76 -13.96 -19.70 7.47
CA GLN A 76 -13.82 -18.40 8.15
C GLN A 76 -12.69 -17.56 7.52
N ASP A 77 -11.59 -18.16 7.14
CA ASP A 77 -10.50 -17.50 6.44
C ASP A 77 -10.97 -16.92 5.08
N LYS A 78 -11.69 -17.73 4.28
CA LYS A 78 -12.22 -17.27 2.99
C LYS A 78 -13.27 -16.16 3.16
N LEU A 79 -14.10 -16.23 4.19
CA LEU A 79 -15.03 -15.16 4.53
C LEU A 79 -14.28 -13.87 4.92
N GLN A 80 -13.22 -13.98 5.71
CA GLN A 80 -12.41 -12.80 6.10
C GLN A 80 -11.75 -12.14 4.87
N LEU A 81 -11.26 -12.92 3.91
CA LEU A 81 -10.72 -12.40 2.65
C LEU A 81 -11.77 -11.58 1.87
N LEU A 82 -13.02 -12.01 1.83
CA LEU A 82 -14.11 -11.24 1.22
C LEU A 82 -14.39 -9.94 1.99
N LEU A 83 -14.42 -9.98 3.33
CA LEU A 83 -14.67 -8.81 4.17
C LEU A 83 -13.55 -7.78 4.05
N ASN A 84 -12.32 -8.22 3.80
CA ASN A 84 -11.16 -7.34 3.57
C ASN A 84 -11.31 -6.48 2.31
N GLN A 85 -12.10 -6.88 1.33
CA GLN A 85 -12.31 -6.11 0.10
C GLN A 85 -13.05 -4.79 0.32
N ARG A 86 -13.88 -4.70 1.39
CA ARG A 86 -14.65 -3.51 1.78
C ARG A 86 -15.63 -2.97 0.72
N VAL A 87 -15.78 -3.66 -0.40
CA VAL A 87 -16.74 -3.36 -1.47
C VAL A 87 -18.06 -4.11 -1.31
N LEU A 88 -18.14 -4.96 -0.30
CA LEU A 88 -19.32 -5.75 0.05
C LEU A 88 -20.00 -5.18 1.30
N GLU A 89 -21.31 -4.99 1.26
CA GLU A 89 -22.14 -4.65 2.43
C GLU A 89 -22.30 -5.89 3.32
N GLU A 90 -22.55 -7.05 2.68
CA GLU A 90 -22.74 -8.33 3.35
C GLU A 90 -21.96 -9.41 2.61
N ALA A 91 -21.34 -10.33 3.35
CA ALA A 91 -20.74 -11.54 2.84
C ALA A 91 -21.00 -12.70 3.80
N LYS A 92 -21.35 -13.86 3.25
CA LYS A 92 -21.59 -15.10 4.00
C LYS A 92 -21.13 -16.29 3.18
N ILE A 93 -20.51 -17.27 3.84
CA ILE A 93 -20.17 -18.56 3.25
C ILE A 93 -20.83 -19.66 4.09
N ASP A 94 -21.74 -20.38 3.48
CA ASP A 94 -22.34 -21.59 4.04
C ASP A 94 -21.72 -22.81 3.36
N TYR A 95 -21.64 -23.94 4.05
CA TYR A 95 -21.19 -25.20 3.46
C TYR A 95 -22.13 -26.35 3.79
N HIS A 96 -22.23 -27.29 2.85
CA HIS A 96 -23.01 -28.51 2.98
C HIS A 96 -22.12 -29.72 2.71
N LEU A 97 -22.14 -30.69 3.64
CA LEU A 97 -21.41 -31.94 3.49
C LEU A 97 -22.27 -32.93 2.71
N LEU A 98 -21.70 -33.52 1.68
CA LEU A 98 -22.32 -34.60 0.91
C LEU A 98 -21.96 -35.97 1.51
N ASP A 99 -22.52 -37.03 0.96
CA ASP A 99 -22.22 -38.39 1.38
C ASP A 99 -20.74 -38.73 1.13
N ARG A 100 -20.18 -39.52 2.07
CA ARG A 100 -18.80 -39.97 1.95
C ARG A 100 -18.60 -40.83 0.70
N GLU A 101 -17.61 -40.51 -0.08
CA GLU A 101 -17.24 -41.28 -1.28
C GLU A 101 -16.54 -42.62 -0.95
N ALA A 102 -16.42 -43.48 -1.95
CA ALA A 102 -15.80 -44.81 -1.81
C ALA A 102 -14.32 -44.75 -1.38
N ASP A 103 -13.61 -43.66 -1.70
CA ASP A 103 -12.24 -43.40 -1.28
C ASP A 103 -12.10 -42.84 0.13
N GLY A 104 -13.24 -42.67 0.83
CA GLY A 104 -13.30 -42.19 2.22
C GLY A 104 -13.31 -40.68 2.36
N ARG A 105 -13.22 -39.88 1.30
CA ARG A 105 -13.31 -38.41 1.34
C ARG A 105 -14.78 -37.93 1.42
N ILE A 106 -15.00 -36.76 1.95
CA ILE A 106 -16.32 -36.12 2.05
C ILE A 106 -16.30 -34.89 1.14
N PRO A 107 -17.14 -34.86 0.09
CA PRO A 107 -17.29 -33.67 -0.75
C PRO A 107 -18.01 -32.57 0.00
N VAL A 108 -17.60 -31.32 -0.24
CA VAL A 108 -18.16 -30.12 0.37
C VAL A 108 -18.67 -29.18 -0.70
N ASP A 109 -19.94 -28.86 -0.67
CA ASP A 109 -20.53 -27.81 -1.49
C ASP A 109 -20.54 -26.50 -0.71
N LEU A 110 -19.94 -25.47 -1.28
CA LEU A 110 -19.94 -24.12 -0.72
C LEU A 110 -21.00 -23.25 -1.39
N THR A 111 -21.64 -22.42 -0.60
CA THR A 111 -22.56 -21.37 -1.06
C THR A 111 -22.06 -20.03 -0.58
N VAL A 112 -21.61 -19.18 -1.50
CA VAL A 112 -21.12 -17.83 -1.22
C VAL A 112 -22.22 -16.85 -1.56
N SER A 113 -22.71 -16.14 -0.56
CA SER A 113 -23.79 -15.14 -0.68
C SER A 113 -23.21 -13.77 -0.38
N VAL A 114 -23.29 -12.84 -1.32
CA VAL A 114 -22.75 -11.49 -1.17
C VAL A 114 -23.73 -10.44 -1.64
N LYS A 115 -23.58 -9.24 -1.06
CA LYS A 115 -24.30 -8.04 -1.47
C LYS A 115 -23.31 -6.89 -1.57
N ASP A 116 -23.29 -6.24 -2.73
CA ASP A 116 -22.43 -5.10 -2.97
C ASP A 116 -22.86 -3.90 -2.12
N THR A 117 -21.87 -3.13 -1.63
CA THR A 117 -22.13 -1.80 -1.08
C THR A 117 -22.25 -0.78 -2.22
N TRP A 118 -22.48 0.49 -1.87
CA TRP A 118 -22.39 1.57 -2.83
C TRP A 118 -20.90 1.76 -3.23
N ASN A 119 -20.58 1.52 -4.50
CA ASN A 119 -19.20 1.48 -4.97
C ASN A 119 -18.79 2.67 -5.85
N LEU A 120 -19.76 3.40 -6.41
CA LEU A 120 -19.51 4.55 -7.27
C LEU A 120 -19.64 5.85 -6.49
N ILE A 121 -18.62 6.70 -6.57
CA ILE A 121 -18.59 8.00 -5.92
C ILE A 121 -17.92 9.03 -6.83
N ALA A 122 -18.46 10.24 -6.84
CA ALA A 122 -17.82 11.42 -7.40
C ALA A 122 -17.99 12.56 -6.38
N LEU A 123 -16.90 12.95 -5.74
CA LEU A 123 -16.93 13.94 -4.66
C LEU A 123 -16.01 15.10 -4.96
N PRO A 124 -16.44 16.33 -4.66
CA PRO A 124 -15.52 17.44 -4.48
C PRO A 124 -14.50 17.06 -3.39
N TYR A 125 -13.25 17.28 -3.67
CA TYR A 125 -12.17 16.91 -2.79
C TYR A 125 -11.23 18.09 -2.58
N PHE A 126 -10.89 18.30 -1.33
CA PHE A 126 -9.91 19.25 -0.89
C PHE A 126 -8.79 18.48 -0.19
N LYS A 127 -7.56 18.64 -0.66
CA LYS A 127 -6.35 18.17 0.00
C LYS A 127 -5.45 19.34 0.28
N TYR A 128 -4.93 19.42 1.48
CA TYR A 128 -3.80 20.25 1.81
C TYR A 128 -2.68 19.37 2.37
N ASP A 129 -1.50 19.58 1.87
CA ASP A 129 -0.30 18.85 2.25
C ASP A 129 0.87 19.83 2.22
N SER A 130 1.60 19.92 3.30
CA SER A 130 2.74 20.85 3.41
C SER A 130 3.86 20.55 2.41
N ASN A 131 3.95 19.32 1.91
CA ASN A 131 4.94 18.91 0.89
C ASN A 131 4.48 19.27 -0.52
N THR A 132 3.20 19.00 -0.85
CA THR A 132 2.67 19.11 -2.23
C THR A 132 1.73 20.29 -2.44
N GLY A 133 1.32 21.00 -1.37
CA GLY A 133 0.48 22.18 -1.44
C GLY A 133 -1.02 21.89 -1.38
N LEU A 134 -1.79 22.72 -2.07
CA LEU A 134 -3.25 22.69 -2.11
C LEU A 134 -3.73 22.00 -3.37
N GLU A 135 -4.58 20.97 -3.24
CA GLU A 135 -5.32 20.35 -4.33
C GLU A 135 -6.81 20.61 -4.15
N LEU A 136 -7.44 21.08 -5.21
CA LEU A 136 -8.88 21.18 -5.36
C LEU A 136 -9.29 20.27 -6.53
N SER A 137 -10.03 19.21 -6.26
CA SER A 137 -10.35 18.25 -7.30
C SER A 137 -11.76 17.67 -7.16
N VAL A 138 -12.20 16.97 -8.19
CA VAL A 138 -13.31 16.02 -8.14
C VAL A 138 -12.72 14.63 -8.27
N LYS A 139 -12.90 13.82 -7.23
CA LYS A 139 -12.45 12.43 -7.22
C LYS A 139 -13.59 11.50 -7.58
N GLY A 140 -13.49 10.90 -8.77
CA GLY A 140 -14.33 9.80 -9.20
C GLY A 140 -13.71 8.46 -8.80
N ARG A 141 -14.47 7.60 -8.15
CA ARG A 141 -14.06 6.24 -7.81
C ARG A 141 -15.18 5.27 -8.10
N ASP A 142 -14.89 4.26 -8.87
CA ASP A 142 -15.70 3.05 -8.91
C ASP A 142 -14.88 1.95 -8.24
N PHE A 143 -15.18 1.64 -6.99
CA PHE A 143 -14.44 0.67 -6.18
C PHE A 143 -14.69 -0.79 -6.60
N ASN A 144 -15.61 -1.01 -7.52
CA ASN A 144 -15.93 -2.34 -8.06
C ASN A 144 -16.10 -2.29 -9.58
N PHE A 145 -15.13 -1.67 -10.25
CA PHE A 145 -15.17 -1.44 -11.69
C PHE A 145 -15.36 -2.75 -12.46
N LEU A 146 -16.36 -2.78 -13.32
CA LEU A 146 -16.77 -3.98 -14.07
C LEU A 146 -17.05 -5.22 -13.19
N GLY A 147 -17.34 -5.03 -11.89
CA GLY A 147 -17.57 -6.12 -10.95
C GLY A 147 -16.33 -6.92 -10.58
N THR A 148 -15.16 -6.35 -10.74
CA THR A 148 -13.86 -7.02 -10.52
C THR A 148 -13.33 -6.88 -9.09
N MET A 149 -14.01 -6.11 -8.23
CA MET A 149 -13.58 -5.72 -6.88
C MET A 149 -12.26 -4.91 -6.87
N GLU A 150 -11.87 -4.38 -8.02
CA GLU A 150 -10.73 -3.47 -8.19
C GLU A 150 -11.23 -2.07 -8.59
N PRO A 151 -10.56 -0.99 -8.15
CA PRO A 151 -11.03 0.35 -8.40
C PRO A 151 -10.64 0.87 -9.79
N LEU A 152 -11.57 1.63 -10.41
CA LEU A 152 -11.25 2.66 -11.39
C LEU A 152 -11.20 4.00 -10.67
N LYS A 153 -10.11 4.74 -10.84
CA LYS A 153 -9.92 6.07 -10.27
C LYS A 153 -9.88 7.11 -11.39
N LEU A 154 -10.61 8.21 -11.22
CA LEU A 154 -10.58 9.36 -12.11
C LEU A 154 -10.52 10.62 -11.23
N ASP A 155 -9.42 11.36 -11.31
CA ASP A 155 -9.25 12.62 -10.61
C ASP A 155 -9.16 13.77 -11.62
N LEU A 156 -9.95 14.80 -11.41
CA LEU A 156 -9.92 16.04 -12.18
C LEU A 156 -9.66 17.17 -11.19
N GLY A 157 -8.55 17.88 -11.35
CA GLY A 157 -8.21 18.83 -10.31
C GLY A 157 -7.27 19.95 -10.72
N TYR A 158 -7.02 20.78 -9.72
CA TYR A 158 -6.10 21.90 -9.79
C TYR A 158 -5.25 21.91 -8.54
N THR A 159 -3.92 21.89 -8.72
CA THR A 159 -2.96 21.95 -7.62
C THR A 159 -2.24 23.28 -7.60
N ILE A 160 -1.87 23.74 -6.40
CA ILE A 160 -1.09 24.95 -6.16
C ILE A 160 0.02 24.53 -5.19
N ASP A 161 1.28 24.62 -5.63
CA ASP A 161 2.42 24.28 -4.78
C ASP A 161 2.54 25.21 -3.55
N PRO A 162 3.24 24.79 -2.47
CA PRO A 162 3.31 25.56 -1.23
C PRO A 162 3.95 26.94 -1.42
N ASP A 163 4.95 27.10 -2.29
CA ASP A 163 5.67 28.36 -2.51
C ASP A 163 4.78 29.35 -3.26
N THR A 164 4.04 28.88 -4.25
CA THR A 164 3.05 29.66 -4.99
C THR A 164 1.89 30.07 -4.09
N LEU A 165 1.41 29.17 -3.23
CA LEU A 165 0.35 29.46 -2.27
C LEU A 165 0.78 30.54 -1.25
N SER A 166 2.01 30.44 -0.71
CA SER A 166 2.57 31.41 0.24
C SER A 166 2.76 32.80 -0.36
N SER A 167 3.08 32.88 -1.66
CA SER A 167 3.22 34.15 -2.39
C SER A 167 1.90 34.80 -2.82
N GLY A 168 0.76 34.13 -2.61
CA GLY A 168 -0.57 34.60 -3.01
C GLY A 168 -0.83 34.54 -4.52
N SER A 169 0.01 33.85 -5.30
CA SER A 169 -0.06 33.77 -6.76
C SER A 169 -0.97 32.64 -7.23
N LEU A 170 -2.22 32.59 -6.80
CA LEU A 170 -3.16 31.48 -7.06
C LEU A 170 -3.34 31.10 -8.55
N GLY A 171 -2.97 31.99 -9.49
CA GLY A 171 -3.04 31.72 -10.92
C GLY A 171 -1.89 30.88 -11.49
N LYS A 172 -0.94 30.45 -10.67
CA LYS A 172 0.22 29.64 -11.09
C LYS A 172 0.11 28.20 -10.58
N GLY A 173 -1.00 27.55 -10.87
CA GLY A 173 -1.17 26.15 -10.49
C GLY A 173 -1.16 25.24 -11.70
N THR A 174 -1.38 23.95 -11.43
CA THR A 174 -1.42 22.88 -12.42
C THR A 174 -2.83 22.30 -12.48
N PHE A 175 -3.47 22.35 -13.64
CA PHE A 175 -4.68 21.57 -13.90
C PHE A 175 -4.28 20.16 -14.29
N PHE A 176 -4.96 19.15 -13.74
CA PHE A 176 -4.64 17.76 -14.03
C PHE A 176 -5.87 16.88 -14.22
N VAL A 177 -5.66 15.79 -14.96
CA VAL A 177 -6.54 14.64 -15.11
C VAL A 177 -5.72 13.40 -14.85
N ASP A 178 -6.13 12.60 -13.86
CA ASP A 178 -5.50 11.33 -13.52
C ASP A 178 -6.51 10.20 -13.64
N LEU A 179 -6.17 9.15 -14.39
CA LEU A 179 -7.00 7.98 -14.63
C LEU A 179 -6.19 6.72 -14.41
N GLU A 180 -6.56 5.95 -13.40
CA GLU A 180 -5.88 4.71 -13.04
C GLU A 180 -6.85 3.52 -12.99
N SER A 181 -6.43 2.39 -13.53
CA SER A 181 -7.12 1.10 -13.38
C SER A 181 -6.14 -0.06 -13.48
N LYS A 182 -6.38 -1.08 -12.64
CA LYS A 182 -5.81 -2.41 -12.79
C LYS A 182 -6.97 -3.41 -12.82
N THR A 183 -7.38 -3.81 -14.01
CA THR A 183 -8.59 -4.61 -14.23
C THR A 183 -8.23 -6.08 -14.42
N PRO A 184 -8.58 -6.98 -13.49
CA PRO A 184 -8.34 -8.40 -13.63
C PRO A 184 -9.36 -9.06 -14.58
N PHE A 185 -8.89 -10.05 -15.32
CA PHE A 185 -9.71 -10.84 -16.23
C PHE A 185 -9.05 -12.21 -16.48
N LEU A 186 -9.75 -13.13 -17.13
CA LEU A 186 -9.19 -14.42 -17.55
C LEU A 186 -8.69 -14.33 -18.99
N LEU A 187 -7.42 -14.70 -19.20
CA LEU A 187 -6.81 -14.85 -20.51
C LEU A 187 -6.41 -16.33 -20.70
N ALA A 188 -7.11 -17.03 -21.58
CA ALA A 188 -6.86 -18.45 -21.87
C ALA A 188 -6.75 -19.32 -20.59
N HIS A 189 -7.67 -19.12 -19.63
CA HIS A 189 -7.75 -19.77 -18.32
C HIS A 189 -6.67 -19.36 -17.29
N HIS A 190 -5.86 -18.36 -17.59
CA HIS A 190 -4.89 -17.78 -16.67
C HIS A 190 -5.42 -16.45 -16.11
N ASP A 191 -5.13 -16.17 -14.86
CA ASP A 191 -5.39 -14.86 -14.29
C ASP A 191 -4.50 -13.82 -14.97
N ALA A 192 -5.12 -12.72 -15.39
CA ALA A 192 -4.45 -11.64 -16.07
C ALA A 192 -4.94 -10.30 -15.51
N ASN A 193 -4.11 -9.26 -15.62
CA ASN A 193 -4.52 -7.91 -15.28
C ASN A 193 -4.17 -6.97 -16.43
N PHE A 194 -5.12 -6.14 -16.81
CA PHE A 194 -4.88 -5.00 -17.68
C PHE A 194 -4.59 -3.77 -16.81
N VAL A 195 -3.42 -3.17 -17.01
CA VAL A 195 -2.97 -1.97 -16.29
C VAL A 195 -3.09 -0.78 -17.23
N PHE A 196 -3.69 0.30 -16.72
CA PHE A 196 -3.96 1.49 -17.47
C PHE A 196 -3.86 2.70 -16.55
N ASN A 197 -2.79 3.48 -16.70
CA ASN A 197 -2.54 4.69 -15.91
C ASN A 197 -2.26 5.83 -16.85
N HIS A 198 -3.02 6.91 -16.75
CA HIS A 198 -2.88 8.10 -17.57
C HIS A 198 -2.94 9.33 -16.69
N TYR A 199 -1.88 10.10 -16.72
CA TYR A 199 -1.81 11.41 -16.10
C TYR A 199 -1.60 12.47 -17.17
N PHE A 200 -2.45 13.46 -17.18
CA PHE A 200 -2.36 14.62 -18.06
C PHE A 200 -2.43 15.88 -17.19
N ALA A 201 -1.47 16.78 -17.38
CA ALA A 201 -1.47 18.02 -16.64
C ALA A 201 -1.06 19.21 -17.54
N VAL A 202 -1.53 20.39 -17.17
CA VAL A 202 -1.14 21.66 -17.80
C VAL A 202 -0.80 22.66 -16.71
N SER A 203 0.42 23.13 -16.74
CA SER A 203 0.96 24.09 -15.79
C SER A 203 1.55 25.31 -16.51
N ASN A 204 1.42 26.47 -15.91
CA ASN A 204 2.11 27.68 -16.40
C ASN A 204 3.64 27.60 -16.22
N GLN A 205 4.12 26.69 -15.39
CA GLN A 205 5.54 26.51 -15.08
C GLN A 205 6.20 25.49 -16.01
N PHE A 206 5.54 24.35 -16.25
CA PHE A 206 6.11 23.21 -16.97
C PHE A 206 5.47 22.99 -18.36
N GLY A 207 4.34 23.69 -18.65
CA GLY A 207 3.58 23.48 -19.87
C GLY A 207 2.69 22.23 -19.79
N LEU A 208 2.70 21.45 -20.85
CA LEU A 208 1.98 20.18 -20.94
C LEU A 208 2.82 19.06 -20.34
N GLU A 209 2.27 18.30 -19.41
CA GLU A 209 2.79 17.04 -18.92
C GLU A 209 1.84 15.90 -19.31
N TYR A 210 2.39 14.79 -19.75
CA TYR A 210 1.61 13.59 -20.04
C TYR A 210 2.42 12.35 -19.69
N LEU A 211 1.89 11.56 -18.79
CA LEU A 211 2.43 10.26 -18.39
C LEU A 211 1.42 9.18 -18.72
N ASN A 212 1.85 8.16 -19.40
CA ASN A 212 1.04 7.00 -19.70
C ASN A 212 1.79 5.72 -19.37
N THR A 213 1.07 4.77 -18.79
CA THR A 213 1.49 3.38 -18.69
C THR A 213 0.31 2.49 -19.06
N THR A 214 0.49 1.65 -20.06
CA THR A 214 -0.47 0.62 -20.44
C THR A 214 0.24 -0.71 -20.51
N GLY A 215 -0.34 -1.74 -19.93
CA GLY A 215 0.30 -3.04 -19.89
C GLY A 215 -0.62 -4.19 -19.56
N LEU A 216 -0.06 -5.38 -19.67
CA LEU A 216 -0.71 -6.64 -19.39
C LEU A 216 0.19 -7.50 -18.51
N THR A 217 -0.36 -8.08 -17.46
CA THR A 217 0.30 -9.15 -16.70
C THR A 217 -0.50 -10.44 -16.78
N VAL A 218 0.16 -11.58 -16.80
CA VAL A 218 -0.46 -12.90 -16.81
C VAL A 218 0.21 -13.80 -15.80
N ASP A 219 -0.60 -14.50 -15.00
CA ASP A 219 -0.15 -15.39 -13.94
C ASP A 219 -0.22 -16.85 -14.41
N PHE A 220 0.88 -17.57 -14.25
CA PHE A 220 1.02 -18.99 -14.60
C PHE A 220 1.26 -19.80 -13.32
N PRO A 221 0.19 -20.36 -12.71
CA PRO A 221 0.34 -21.22 -11.54
C PRO A 221 1.03 -22.54 -11.89
N TYR A 222 2.04 -22.93 -11.12
CA TYR A 222 2.75 -24.18 -11.30
C TYR A 222 3.20 -24.79 -9.97
N ARG A 223 2.68 -25.97 -9.62
CA ARG A 223 3.07 -26.74 -8.41
C ARG A 223 3.08 -25.92 -7.10
N GLY A 224 2.05 -25.09 -6.89
CA GLY A 224 1.93 -24.24 -5.70
C GLY A 224 2.80 -22.98 -5.72
N THR A 225 3.43 -22.68 -6.85
CA THR A 225 4.11 -21.40 -7.13
C THR A 225 3.36 -20.64 -8.21
N VAL A 226 3.62 -19.34 -8.36
CA VAL A 226 3.02 -18.52 -9.43
C VAL A 226 4.14 -17.79 -10.17
N PHE A 227 4.19 -17.98 -11.48
CA PHE A 227 5.09 -17.24 -12.36
C PHE A 227 4.27 -16.17 -13.09
N THR A 228 4.59 -14.89 -12.85
CA THR A 228 3.91 -13.73 -13.46
C THR A 228 4.79 -13.14 -14.54
N VAL A 229 4.23 -12.91 -15.72
CA VAL A 229 4.90 -12.19 -16.82
C VAL A 229 4.12 -10.92 -17.13
N GLY A 230 4.84 -9.84 -17.37
CA GLY A 230 4.25 -8.54 -17.73
C GLY A 230 4.87 -7.96 -18.98
N ALA A 231 4.06 -7.27 -19.78
CA ALA A 231 4.50 -6.47 -20.92
C ALA A 231 3.83 -5.10 -20.86
N PHE A 232 4.61 -4.04 -20.97
CA PHE A 232 4.12 -2.69 -20.76
C PHE A 232 4.70 -1.73 -21.81
N GLN A 233 3.95 -0.68 -22.07
CA GLN A 233 4.35 0.48 -22.84
C GLN A 233 4.07 1.76 -22.06
N GLY A 234 4.98 2.71 -22.10
CA GLY A 234 4.84 4.02 -21.50
C GLY A 234 5.19 5.14 -22.45
N ILE A 235 4.61 6.31 -22.16
CA ILE A 235 4.95 7.58 -22.81
C ILE A 235 5.13 8.59 -21.68
N SER A 236 6.24 9.32 -21.70
CA SER A 236 6.50 10.43 -20.77
C SER A 236 6.76 11.70 -21.56
N VAL A 237 6.03 12.76 -21.23
CA VAL A 237 6.20 14.10 -21.80
C VAL A 237 6.30 15.09 -20.66
N ASN A 238 7.40 15.83 -20.56
CA ASN A 238 7.64 16.87 -19.54
C ASN A 238 7.35 16.43 -18.10
N GLU A 239 7.79 15.27 -17.71
CA GLU A 239 7.57 14.67 -16.39
C GLU A 239 8.00 15.63 -15.25
N GLU A 240 7.05 15.95 -14.33
CA GLU A 240 7.26 16.95 -13.27
C GLU A 240 8.40 16.57 -12.33
N GLU A 241 8.54 15.29 -11.99
CA GLU A 241 9.65 14.80 -11.16
C GLU A 241 11.02 15.25 -11.69
N LEU A 242 11.15 15.39 -13.01
CA LEU A 242 12.37 15.91 -13.63
C LEU A 242 12.65 17.36 -13.28
N TYR A 243 11.62 18.15 -13.10
CA TYR A 243 11.76 19.55 -12.73
C TYR A 243 12.05 19.74 -11.25
N GLN A 244 11.56 18.88 -10.38
CA GLN A 244 11.96 18.86 -8.97
C GLN A 244 13.46 18.55 -8.83
N TYR A 245 13.96 17.60 -9.62
CA TYR A 245 15.40 17.32 -9.75
C TYR A 245 16.16 18.46 -10.44
N LYS A 246 15.53 19.28 -11.26
CA LYS A 246 16.18 20.42 -11.93
C LYS A 246 16.80 21.39 -10.93
N SER A 247 16.14 21.62 -9.79
CA SER A 247 16.70 22.46 -8.72
C SER A 247 17.94 21.85 -8.06
N LEU A 248 18.09 20.53 -8.10
CA LEU A 248 19.22 19.79 -7.53
C LEU A 248 20.36 19.57 -8.53
N TYR A 249 20.06 19.43 -9.83
CA TYR A 249 21.03 19.08 -10.88
C TYR A 249 21.27 20.17 -11.92
N GLY A 250 20.62 21.35 -11.79
CA GLY A 250 20.76 22.47 -12.71
C GLY A 250 19.99 22.30 -14.03
N ASP A 251 20.26 23.16 -15.02
CA ASP A 251 19.53 23.26 -16.30
C ASP A 251 19.70 22.07 -17.27
N ARG A 252 20.00 20.88 -16.77
CA ARG A 252 20.29 19.70 -17.60
C ARG A 252 19.04 18.97 -18.13
N TYR A 253 17.83 19.40 -17.74
CA TYR A 253 16.58 18.77 -18.16
C TYR A 253 15.66 19.74 -18.91
N PRO A 254 15.90 19.99 -20.21
CA PRO A 254 14.90 20.63 -21.07
C PRO A 254 13.73 19.68 -21.29
N GLY A 255 12.51 20.21 -21.49
CA GLY A 255 11.29 19.44 -21.68
C GLY A 255 11.44 18.28 -22.66
N TYR A 256 11.34 17.08 -22.15
CA TYR A 256 11.53 15.85 -22.91
C TYR A 256 10.26 15.07 -23.07
N TRP A 257 10.18 14.39 -24.19
CA TRP A 257 9.32 13.24 -24.32
C TRP A 257 10.16 12.00 -24.64
N TYR A 258 9.72 10.85 -24.14
CA TYR A 258 10.33 9.56 -24.48
C TYR A 258 9.30 8.45 -24.38
N LEU A 259 9.60 7.34 -25.04
CA LEU A 259 8.83 6.10 -25.00
C LEU A 259 9.55 5.10 -24.10
N SER A 260 8.77 4.29 -23.39
CA SER A 260 9.26 3.18 -22.58
C SER A 260 8.56 1.90 -22.99
N ASN A 261 9.33 0.84 -23.23
CA ASN A 261 8.79 -0.50 -23.32
C ASN A 261 9.49 -1.36 -22.29
N TRP A 262 8.73 -2.12 -21.51
CA TRP A 262 9.36 -3.04 -20.58
C TRP A 262 8.66 -4.37 -20.49
N LEU A 263 9.44 -5.39 -20.19
CA LEU A 263 9.02 -6.74 -19.88
C LEU A 263 9.39 -7.04 -18.44
N SER A 264 8.50 -7.66 -17.71
CA SER A 264 8.75 -8.10 -16.34
C SER A 264 8.44 -9.58 -16.19
N ALA A 265 9.20 -10.24 -15.32
CA ALA A 265 8.95 -11.60 -14.89
C ALA A 265 9.17 -11.68 -13.37
N ALA A 266 8.26 -12.30 -12.66
CA ALA A 266 8.38 -12.55 -11.23
C ALA A 266 7.94 -13.97 -10.90
N TRP A 267 8.55 -14.58 -9.90
CA TRP A 267 8.21 -15.92 -9.48
C TRP A 267 7.92 -15.97 -7.98
N THR A 268 6.65 -16.11 -7.61
CA THR A 268 6.23 -16.25 -6.22
C THR A 268 6.41 -17.69 -5.77
N ILE A 269 7.34 -17.93 -4.85
CA ILE A 269 7.75 -19.24 -4.35
C ILE A 269 7.49 -19.29 -2.85
N PRO A 270 6.48 -20.05 -2.36
CA PRO A 270 6.32 -20.31 -0.93
C PRO A 270 7.54 -21.09 -0.39
N THR A 271 8.26 -20.51 0.57
CA THR A 271 9.50 -21.10 1.11
C THR A 271 9.27 -22.28 2.06
N GLY A 272 8.03 -22.50 2.48
CA GLY A 272 7.69 -23.44 3.56
C GLY A 272 7.97 -22.91 4.97
N LEU A 273 8.70 -21.80 5.12
CA LEU A 273 8.88 -21.13 6.39
C LEU A 273 7.59 -20.42 6.79
N ARG A 274 7.07 -20.77 7.97
CA ARG A 274 5.85 -20.20 8.52
C ARG A 274 6.15 -19.36 9.76
N LEU A 275 5.72 -18.11 9.77
CA LEU A 275 5.87 -17.22 10.91
C LEU A 275 4.59 -17.22 11.76
N GLY A 276 4.28 -18.34 12.42
CA GLY A 276 3.09 -18.49 13.25
C GLY A 276 1.80 -18.20 12.46
N GLU A 277 0.95 -17.33 13.01
CA GLU A 277 -0.30 -16.87 12.37
C GLU A 277 -0.07 -15.86 11.22
N MET A 278 1.15 -15.32 11.09
CA MET A 278 1.50 -14.34 10.05
C MET A 278 1.56 -14.96 8.65
N GLY A 279 1.57 -16.28 8.54
CA GLY A 279 1.52 -16.97 7.26
C GLY A 279 2.86 -17.50 6.77
N VAL A 280 2.90 -17.89 5.50
CA VAL A 280 4.09 -18.44 4.82
C VAL A 280 4.92 -17.30 4.26
N VAL A 281 6.23 -17.38 4.42
CA VAL A 281 7.17 -16.49 3.76
C VAL A 281 7.28 -16.89 2.29
N ASN A 282 7.02 -15.93 1.40
CA ASN A 282 7.20 -16.08 -0.03
C ASN A 282 8.54 -15.45 -0.45
N TYR A 283 9.31 -16.17 -1.25
CA TYR A 283 10.46 -15.63 -1.95
C TYR A 283 10.05 -15.25 -3.37
N VAL A 284 10.32 -14.00 -3.77
CA VAL A 284 9.88 -13.45 -5.05
C VAL A 284 11.08 -12.89 -5.81
N PRO A 285 11.85 -13.74 -6.53
CA PRO A 285 12.82 -13.23 -7.50
C PRO A 285 12.10 -12.61 -8.68
N SER A 286 12.61 -11.47 -9.15
CA SER A 286 12.06 -10.78 -10.30
C SER A 286 13.14 -10.26 -11.24
N LEU A 287 12.76 -10.10 -12.49
CA LEU A 287 13.57 -9.53 -13.56
C LEU A 287 12.71 -8.54 -14.34
N GLU A 288 13.20 -7.34 -14.51
CA GLU A 288 12.63 -6.36 -15.43
C GLU A 288 13.68 -5.96 -16.45
N PHE A 289 13.27 -5.88 -17.70
CA PHE A 289 14.06 -5.29 -18.78
C PHE A 289 13.25 -4.12 -19.33
N ARG A 290 13.79 -2.91 -19.22
CA ARG A 290 13.16 -1.66 -19.67
C ARG A 290 14.02 -0.99 -20.71
N TYR A 291 13.40 -0.52 -21.78
CA TYR A 291 14.02 0.28 -22.80
C TYR A 291 13.32 1.61 -22.95
N ASN A 292 14.01 2.66 -22.51
CA ASN A 292 13.58 4.03 -22.71
C ASN A 292 14.28 4.57 -23.95
N TYR A 293 13.52 5.16 -24.86
CA TYR A 293 14.07 5.64 -26.14
C TYR A 293 13.28 6.83 -26.68
N LYS A 294 13.92 7.58 -27.55
CA LYS A 294 13.33 8.68 -28.30
C LYS A 294 13.50 8.44 -29.79
N ILE A 295 12.46 8.72 -30.58
CA ILE A 295 12.50 8.45 -32.02
C ILE A 295 13.47 9.40 -32.76
N ASP A 296 13.60 10.63 -32.27
CA ASP A 296 14.34 11.73 -32.89
C ASP A 296 15.61 12.15 -32.14
N GLY A 297 16.26 11.25 -31.46
CA GLY A 297 17.51 11.49 -30.74
C GLY A 297 17.62 10.84 -29.38
N ASP A 298 18.54 11.36 -28.57
CA ASP A 298 18.78 10.86 -27.21
C ASP A 298 17.88 11.51 -26.19
N ILE A 299 17.55 10.79 -25.12
CA ILE A 299 16.91 11.34 -23.94
C ILE A 299 17.87 12.29 -23.22
N GLY A 300 19.20 12.03 -23.31
CA GLY A 300 20.24 12.88 -22.76
C GLY A 300 20.47 12.77 -21.26
N ASP A 301 19.84 11.80 -20.61
CA ASP A 301 19.98 11.54 -19.19
C ASP A 301 20.19 10.04 -18.90
N GLU A 302 20.42 9.72 -17.64
CA GLU A 302 20.70 8.35 -17.16
C GLU A 302 19.56 7.36 -17.36
N ARG A 303 18.34 7.79 -17.71
CA ARG A 303 17.21 6.92 -18.05
C ARG A 303 17.27 6.42 -19.49
N HIS A 304 18.12 7.03 -20.33
CA HIS A 304 18.27 6.62 -21.72
C HIS A 304 18.83 5.20 -21.82
N GLY A 305 18.30 4.47 -22.78
CA GLY A 305 18.77 3.14 -23.16
C GLY A 305 18.18 2.02 -22.31
N PRO A 306 18.62 0.79 -22.56
CA PRO A 306 18.08 -0.35 -21.82
C PRO A 306 18.62 -0.40 -20.40
N THR A 307 17.70 -0.64 -19.44
CA THR A 307 18.01 -0.98 -18.07
C THR A 307 17.54 -2.40 -17.78
N THR A 308 18.28 -3.10 -16.92
CA THR A 308 17.88 -4.42 -16.42
C THR A 308 17.87 -4.37 -14.90
N THR A 309 16.74 -4.67 -14.31
CA THR A 309 16.58 -4.74 -12.85
C THR A 309 16.39 -6.18 -12.43
N VAL A 310 17.22 -6.66 -11.52
CA VAL A 310 17.08 -7.95 -10.84
C VAL A 310 16.78 -7.68 -9.38
N ALA A 311 15.64 -8.18 -8.90
CA ALA A 311 15.29 -8.04 -7.50
C ALA A 311 15.04 -9.39 -6.84
N HIS A 312 15.26 -9.45 -5.53
CA HIS A 312 15.02 -10.59 -4.67
C HIS A 312 14.22 -10.11 -3.48
N ALA A 313 12.94 -10.45 -3.42
CA ALA A 313 12.08 -10.06 -2.32
C ALA A 313 11.68 -11.23 -1.43
N LEU A 314 11.45 -10.94 -0.16
CA LEU A 314 10.80 -11.81 0.81
C LEU A 314 9.55 -11.10 1.32
N ASP A 315 8.40 -11.72 1.08
CA ASP A 315 7.10 -11.22 1.49
C ASP A 315 6.46 -12.14 2.52
N VAL A 316 5.83 -11.59 3.54
CA VAL A 316 5.11 -12.38 4.54
C VAL A 316 3.96 -11.60 5.15
N GLY A 317 2.89 -12.32 5.44
CA GLY A 317 1.79 -11.81 6.23
C GLY A 317 0.69 -11.14 5.42
N ARG A 318 -0.32 -10.75 6.15
CA ARG A 318 -1.46 -9.96 5.69
C ARG A 318 -2.07 -9.22 6.87
N PHE A 319 -2.91 -8.25 6.61
CA PHE A 319 -3.80 -7.69 7.61
C PHE A 319 -5.26 -7.95 7.26
N ASP A 320 -6.07 -8.08 8.30
CA ASP A 320 -7.51 -8.22 8.22
C ASP A 320 -8.19 -6.97 8.79
N TRP A 321 -9.30 -6.55 8.18
CA TRP A 321 -10.14 -5.52 8.76
C TRP A 321 -11.05 -6.11 9.83
N VAL A 322 -10.98 -5.53 11.03
CA VAL A 322 -11.86 -5.83 12.17
C VAL A 322 -12.61 -4.55 12.53
N GLY A 323 -13.81 -4.38 11.98
CA GLY A 323 -14.48 -3.09 11.96
C GLY A 323 -13.67 -2.07 11.12
N ASN A 324 -13.28 -0.96 11.75
CA ASN A 324 -12.41 0.05 11.13
C ASN A 324 -10.98 0.02 11.71
N PHE A 325 -10.58 -1.03 12.41
CA PHE A 325 -9.21 -1.32 12.76
C PHE A 325 -8.63 -2.40 11.85
N ARG A 326 -7.30 -2.42 11.75
CA ARG A 326 -6.56 -3.49 11.09
C ARG A 326 -5.99 -4.44 12.14
N ARG A 327 -5.88 -5.72 11.80
CA ARG A 327 -5.21 -6.75 12.60
C ARG A 327 -4.31 -7.56 11.71
N GLY A 328 -3.08 -7.80 12.13
CA GLY A 328 -2.17 -8.67 11.40
C GLY A 328 -0.77 -8.09 11.31
N PHE A 329 0.00 -8.70 10.44
CA PHE A 329 1.40 -8.36 10.19
C PHE A 329 1.66 -8.34 8.69
N LEU A 330 2.46 -7.38 8.23
CA LEU A 330 3.03 -7.35 6.90
C LEU A 330 4.54 -7.20 7.02
N GLY A 331 5.28 -8.00 6.27
CA GLY A 331 6.74 -7.90 6.18
C GLY A 331 7.18 -7.99 4.74
N HIS A 332 8.09 -7.11 4.36
CA HIS A 332 8.73 -7.07 3.04
C HIS A 332 10.21 -6.77 3.22
N LEU A 333 11.06 -7.47 2.49
CA LEU A 333 12.49 -7.18 2.38
C LEU A 333 12.90 -7.42 0.94
N GLU A 334 13.50 -6.42 0.30
CA GLU A 334 13.95 -6.50 -1.08
C GLU A 334 15.41 -6.07 -1.23
N LEU A 335 16.16 -6.82 -2.03
CA LEU A 335 17.43 -6.42 -2.62
C LEU A 335 17.18 -6.21 -4.11
N SER A 336 17.29 -4.97 -4.58
CA SER A 336 17.20 -4.62 -5.99
C SER A 336 18.56 -4.23 -6.55
N ASN A 337 18.79 -4.60 -7.80
CA ASN A 337 19.99 -4.24 -8.55
C ASN A 337 19.56 -3.83 -9.95
N GLU A 338 19.72 -2.56 -10.26
CA GLU A 338 19.49 -2.01 -11.59
C GLU A 338 20.82 -1.76 -12.29
N TYR A 339 20.89 -2.18 -13.53
CA TYR A 339 22.02 -1.91 -14.40
C TYR A 339 21.56 -1.21 -15.68
N ASN A 340 22.05 0.01 -15.90
CA ASN A 340 21.86 0.71 -17.16
C ASN A 340 22.95 0.30 -18.14
N LEU A 341 22.57 -0.41 -19.21
CA LEU A 341 23.51 -0.93 -20.19
C LEU A 341 24.13 0.17 -21.07
N PHE A 342 23.44 1.29 -21.24
CA PHE A 342 23.93 2.40 -22.06
C PHE A 342 25.03 3.19 -21.36
N PHE A 343 24.82 3.54 -20.08
CA PHE A 343 25.78 4.30 -19.29
C PHE A 343 26.74 3.42 -18.49
N SER A 344 26.55 2.11 -18.48
CA SER A 344 27.31 1.17 -17.65
C SER A 344 27.29 1.53 -16.16
N THR A 345 26.16 2.01 -15.66
CA THR A 345 25.98 2.41 -14.27
C THR A 345 25.17 1.36 -13.51
N TRP A 346 25.54 1.17 -12.26
CA TRP A 346 24.80 0.33 -11.30
C TRP A 346 24.11 1.20 -10.27
N ASP A 347 22.85 0.86 -9.99
CA ASP A 347 22.11 1.36 -8.85
C ASP A 347 21.52 0.17 -8.08
N SER A 348 21.82 0.09 -6.79
CA SER A 348 21.43 -1.03 -5.97
C SER A 348 20.88 -0.52 -4.64
N ALA A 349 19.85 -1.18 -4.14
CA ALA A 349 19.25 -0.85 -2.86
C ALA A 349 18.83 -2.10 -2.09
N ILE A 350 18.87 -2.01 -0.77
CA ILE A 350 18.19 -2.92 0.15
C ILE A 350 17.12 -2.10 0.83
N THR A 351 15.87 -2.50 0.69
CA THR A 351 14.72 -1.84 1.32
C THR A 351 13.87 -2.85 2.05
N GLY A 352 13.25 -2.46 3.13
CA GLY A 352 12.36 -3.36 3.82
C GLY A 352 11.49 -2.68 4.85
N PHE A 353 10.37 -3.32 5.16
CA PHE A 353 9.49 -2.90 6.22
C PHE A 353 8.83 -4.08 6.95
N ALA A 354 8.41 -3.82 8.16
CA ALA A 354 7.56 -4.69 8.96
C ALA A 354 6.48 -3.83 9.61
N ILE A 355 5.21 -4.18 9.40
CA ILE A 355 4.06 -3.46 9.97
C ILE A 355 3.28 -4.43 10.86
N LEU A 356 3.02 -4.03 12.09
CA LEU A 356 2.18 -4.76 13.04
C LEU A 356 0.93 -3.94 13.36
N TYR A 357 -0.25 -4.51 13.12
CA TYR A 357 -1.54 -3.98 13.54
C TYR A 357 -2.09 -4.86 14.65
N HIS A 358 -2.35 -4.28 15.83
CA HIS A 358 -2.76 -5.06 17.00
C HIS A 358 -3.92 -4.40 17.77
N PRO A 359 -5.19 -4.57 17.31
CA PRO A 359 -6.33 -4.11 18.09
C PRO A 359 -6.34 -4.78 19.47
N VAL A 360 -6.21 -3.97 20.52
CA VAL A 360 -6.23 -4.42 21.92
C VAL A 360 -7.65 -4.47 22.45
N ALA A 361 -8.51 -3.57 21.96
CA ALA A 361 -9.90 -3.48 22.32
C ALA A 361 -10.72 -2.96 21.13
N ASP A 362 -12.04 -3.05 21.21
CA ASP A 362 -12.96 -2.57 20.17
C ASP A 362 -12.83 -1.07 19.87
N PHE A 363 -12.24 -0.32 20.80
CA PHE A 363 -12.07 1.13 20.72
C PHE A 363 -10.62 1.57 20.56
N PHE A 364 -9.62 0.66 20.59
CA PHE A 364 -8.20 1.00 20.56
C PHE A 364 -7.39 -0.03 19.75
N GLY A 365 -6.70 0.43 18.71
CA GLY A 365 -5.94 -0.44 17.80
C GLY A 365 -4.57 0.13 17.42
N PRO A 366 -3.55 0.03 18.28
CA PRO A 366 -2.21 0.51 17.95
C PRO A 366 -1.61 -0.20 16.75
N SER A 367 -0.75 0.54 16.03
CA SER A 367 0.05 -0.01 14.95
C SER A 367 1.50 0.50 15.02
N PHE A 368 2.40 -0.33 14.52
CA PHE A 368 3.83 -0.05 14.48
C PHE A 368 4.38 -0.41 13.12
N ARG A 369 5.19 0.48 12.54
CA ARG A 369 5.91 0.24 11.29
C ARG A 369 7.39 0.44 11.53
N PHE A 370 8.19 -0.55 11.18
CA PHE A 370 9.63 -0.47 11.06
C PHE A 370 9.99 -0.42 9.58
N MET A 371 10.91 0.45 9.22
CA MET A 371 11.48 0.48 7.86
C MET A 371 12.99 0.55 7.96
N GLY A 372 13.66 0.03 6.93
CA GLY A 372 15.09 0.15 6.77
C GLY A 372 15.46 0.20 5.30
N ASP A 373 16.29 1.19 4.94
CA ASP A 373 16.73 1.42 3.58
C ASP A 373 18.24 1.60 3.54
N TYR A 374 18.87 1.04 2.50
CA TYR A 374 20.28 1.22 2.19
C TYR A 374 20.47 1.35 0.68
N TYR A 375 20.93 2.51 0.25
CA TYR A 375 21.22 2.81 -1.16
C TYR A 375 22.71 2.75 -1.40
N PHE A 376 23.16 1.86 -2.29
CA PHE A 376 24.59 1.68 -2.62
C PHE A 376 25.11 2.76 -3.57
N GLY A 377 24.24 3.37 -4.36
CA GLY A 377 24.54 4.41 -5.31
C GLY A 377 24.11 5.79 -4.82
N LYS A 378 23.08 6.33 -5.45
CA LYS A 378 22.51 7.64 -5.10
C LYS A 378 21.70 7.56 -3.81
N PRO A 379 21.78 8.59 -2.95
CA PRO A 379 20.92 8.65 -1.77
C PRO A 379 19.47 8.94 -2.16
N ASP A 380 18.53 8.60 -1.27
CA ASP A 380 17.14 9.03 -1.36
C ASP A 380 17.02 10.50 -0.95
N TYR A 381 16.50 11.33 -1.85
CA TYR A 381 16.29 12.76 -1.65
C TYR A 381 14.93 13.11 -1.02
N LEU A 382 14.05 12.12 -0.84
CA LEU A 382 12.76 12.25 -0.19
C LEU A 382 12.66 11.38 1.08
N ALA A 383 13.78 11.18 1.74
CA ALA A 383 13.92 10.33 2.92
C ALA A 383 13.12 10.83 4.15
N GLY A 384 12.56 12.03 4.09
CA GLY A 384 11.60 12.54 5.08
C GLY A 384 10.22 11.92 5.01
N PHE A 385 9.81 11.37 3.86
CA PHE A 385 8.47 10.81 3.61
C PHE A 385 7.91 9.89 4.72
N PRO A 386 8.70 9.02 5.39
CA PRO A 386 8.20 8.23 6.50
C PRO A 386 7.96 9.00 7.81
N LEU A 387 8.35 10.28 7.90
CA LEU A 387 8.32 11.09 9.12
C LEU A 387 7.24 12.18 9.01
N ARG A 388 6.11 12.02 9.65
CA ARG A 388 5.11 13.08 9.77
C ARG A 388 5.63 14.20 10.67
N GLY A 389 5.62 15.43 10.19
CA GLY A 389 6.04 16.61 10.94
C GLY A 389 7.39 17.19 10.53
N ILE A 390 8.00 16.64 9.49
CA ILE A 390 9.16 17.19 8.77
C ILE A 390 8.85 17.06 7.29
N LEU A 391 9.16 18.10 6.48
CA LEU A 391 8.92 18.02 5.04
C LEU A 391 9.83 16.97 4.36
N ASP A 392 9.28 16.21 3.43
CA ASP A 392 9.94 15.07 2.76
C ASP A 392 11.30 15.46 2.17
N LYS A 393 11.35 16.59 1.46
CA LYS A 393 12.54 17.15 0.81
C LYS A 393 13.63 17.67 1.76
N SER A 394 13.34 17.78 3.05
CA SER A 394 14.28 18.32 4.04
C SER A 394 15.32 17.31 4.52
N ILE A 395 15.15 16.05 4.14
CA ILE A 395 16.00 14.95 4.57
C ILE A 395 16.47 14.16 3.35
N VAL A 396 17.80 13.90 3.32
CA VAL A 396 18.44 13.03 2.33
C VAL A 396 19.05 11.84 3.07
N ALA A 397 18.84 10.62 2.60
CA ALA A 397 19.39 9.45 3.27
C ALA A 397 20.14 8.53 2.31
N GLN A 398 21.40 8.21 2.67
CA GLN A 398 22.16 7.12 2.07
C GLN A 398 21.70 5.77 2.64
N TYR A 399 21.37 5.74 3.91
CA TYR A 399 20.74 4.62 4.61
C TYR A 399 20.03 5.12 5.87
N GLY A 400 19.01 4.37 6.27
CA GLY A 400 18.19 4.75 7.41
C GLY A 400 17.45 3.59 8.06
N LEU A 401 17.03 3.84 9.30
CA LEU A 401 16.06 3.02 10.03
C LEU A 401 14.97 3.94 10.57
N TYR A 402 13.73 3.55 10.36
CA TYR A 402 12.55 4.30 10.78
C TYR A 402 11.67 3.47 11.70
N LEU A 403 11.01 4.14 12.61
CA LEU A 403 9.94 3.60 13.45
C LEU A 403 8.77 4.56 13.45
N ASN A 404 7.61 4.11 13.00
CA ASN A 404 6.35 4.84 13.15
C ASN A 404 5.47 4.09 14.16
N ALA A 405 4.79 4.83 15.02
CA ALA A 405 3.86 4.28 16.00
C ALA A 405 2.59 5.12 16.05
N ASP A 406 1.44 4.49 15.82
CA ASP A 406 0.12 5.11 15.89
C ASP A 406 -0.71 4.51 17.01
N PHE A 407 -1.48 5.35 17.68
CA PHE A 407 -2.32 4.96 18.80
C PHE A 407 -3.77 5.47 18.61
N PRO A 408 -4.50 4.97 17.58
CA PRO A 408 -5.86 5.41 17.29
C PRO A 408 -6.86 4.88 18.32
N PHE A 409 -7.73 5.78 18.78
CA PHE A 409 -8.87 5.50 19.65
C PHE A 409 -10.17 5.82 18.91
N ARG A 410 -11.12 4.90 18.85
CA ARG A 410 -12.48 5.19 18.40
C ARG A 410 -13.19 6.03 19.45
N LEU A 411 -13.26 7.33 19.24
CA LEU A 411 -13.89 8.27 20.19
C LEU A 411 -15.34 8.55 19.86
N ILE A 412 -15.71 8.58 18.58
CA ILE A 412 -17.04 8.97 18.13
C ILE A 412 -17.59 7.90 17.20
N GLN A 413 -18.81 7.47 17.47
CA GLN A 413 -19.62 6.69 16.54
C GLN A 413 -21.00 7.38 16.45
N PHE A 414 -21.26 8.03 15.32
CA PHE A 414 -22.47 8.78 15.06
C PHE A 414 -23.29 8.01 14.04
N VAL A 415 -24.47 7.48 14.46
CA VAL A 415 -25.30 6.59 13.63
C VAL A 415 -26.77 7.01 13.64
N PRO A 416 -27.09 8.19 13.07
CA PRO A 416 -28.45 8.72 13.03
C PRO A 416 -29.44 7.79 12.32
N SER A 417 -29.00 6.97 11.36
CA SER A 417 -29.88 5.98 10.71
C SER A 417 -30.46 4.97 11.69
N GLN A 418 -29.71 4.58 12.72
CA GLN A 418 -30.17 3.66 13.78
C GLN A 418 -31.04 4.39 14.81
N TRP A 419 -30.66 5.61 15.18
CA TRP A 419 -31.40 6.40 16.17
C TRP A 419 -32.80 6.75 15.69
N PHE A 420 -32.93 7.19 14.44
CA PHE A 420 -34.21 7.53 13.84
C PHE A 420 -34.89 6.34 13.14
N LYS A 421 -34.26 5.15 13.15
CA LYS A 421 -34.73 3.93 12.46
C LYS A 421 -35.09 4.22 10.98
N ASN A 422 -34.32 5.06 10.32
CA ASN A 422 -34.58 5.50 8.94
C ASN A 422 -33.30 5.48 8.12
N ARG A 423 -33.24 4.58 7.13
CA ARG A 423 -32.08 4.37 6.24
C ARG A 423 -31.70 5.64 5.43
N LYS A 424 -32.58 6.61 5.27
CA LYS A 424 -32.27 7.88 4.61
C LYS A 424 -31.15 8.66 5.32
N TYR A 425 -30.96 8.43 6.63
CA TYR A 425 -29.89 9.06 7.41
C TYR A 425 -28.56 8.29 7.38
N ALA A 426 -28.49 7.14 6.68
CA ALA A 426 -27.25 6.33 6.63
C ALA A 426 -26.05 7.08 6.01
N PHE A 427 -26.32 8.06 5.13
CA PHE A 427 -25.28 8.93 4.58
C PHE A 427 -24.53 9.76 5.64
N PHE A 428 -25.18 10.02 6.76
CA PHE A 428 -24.59 10.75 7.89
C PHE A 428 -23.97 9.85 8.96
N ASP A 429 -24.03 8.53 8.77
CA ASP A 429 -23.42 7.60 9.70
C ASP A 429 -21.91 7.60 9.52
N PHE A 430 -21.16 7.86 10.60
CA PHE A 430 -19.70 7.82 10.57
C PHE A 430 -19.11 7.36 11.91
N GLU A 431 -17.85 6.90 11.82
CA GLU A 431 -16.98 6.63 12.96
C GLU A 431 -15.76 7.52 12.87
N GLN A 432 -15.31 8.06 14.01
CA GLN A 432 -14.04 8.79 14.09
C GLN A 432 -13.08 8.12 15.05
N GLN A 433 -11.86 7.98 14.57
CA GLN A 433 -10.71 7.56 15.36
C GLN A 433 -9.78 8.76 15.52
N TRP A 434 -9.31 8.96 16.73
CA TRP A 434 -8.36 10.01 17.10
C TRP A 434 -7.17 9.35 17.77
N GLY A 435 -5.96 9.73 17.40
CA GLY A 435 -4.78 9.15 18.01
C GLY A 435 -3.54 10.00 17.93
N PRO A 436 -2.72 10.01 18.98
CA PRO A 436 -1.37 10.50 18.86
C PRO A 436 -0.54 9.54 18.02
N PHE A 437 0.51 10.07 17.39
CA PHE A 437 1.55 9.29 16.74
C PHE A 437 2.94 9.78 17.14
N ILE A 438 3.92 8.91 17.00
CA ILE A 438 5.35 9.20 17.15
C ILE A 438 6.10 8.52 16.03
N ASP A 439 6.92 9.29 15.30
CA ASP A 439 7.80 8.78 14.27
C ASP A 439 9.26 9.09 14.64
N MET A 440 10.16 8.16 14.37
CA MET A 440 11.58 8.26 14.66
C MET A 440 12.40 7.79 13.48
N ALA A 441 13.54 8.41 13.22
CA ALA A 441 14.49 7.94 12.23
C ALA A 441 15.94 8.14 12.64
N LEU A 442 16.75 7.12 12.36
CA LEU A 442 18.21 7.16 12.40
C LEU A 442 18.72 7.12 10.97
N LEU A 443 19.31 8.21 10.49
CA LEU A 443 19.67 8.37 9.09
C LEU A 443 21.14 8.75 8.94
N LYS A 444 21.77 8.29 7.86
CA LYS A 444 23.01 8.88 7.33
C LYS A 444 22.65 9.82 6.20
N ASP A 445 22.67 11.11 6.50
CA ASP A 445 22.45 12.17 5.52
C ASP A 445 23.81 12.71 5.02
N PRO A 446 24.18 12.41 3.78
CA PRO A 446 25.44 12.87 3.21
C PRO A 446 25.44 14.35 2.83
N VAL A 447 24.27 14.97 2.64
CA VAL A 447 24.11 16.36 2.22
C VAL A 447 24.15 17.30 3.43
N HIS A 448 23.39 17.00 4.48
CA HIS A 448 23.32 17.84 5.69
C HIS A 448 24.29 17.38 6.78
N GLY A 449 25.06 16.32 6.54
CA GLY A 449 26.14 15.89 7.41
C GLY A 449 25.70 15.18 8.69
N THR A 450 24.45 14.69 8.79
CA THR A 450 24.00 13.92 9.95
C THR A 450 24.69 12.57 9.97
N SER A 451 25.06 12.13 11.17
CA SER A 451 25.63 10.81 11.39
C SER A 451 24.53 9.83 11.83
N PHE A 452 24.72 8.55 11.51
CA PHE A 452 23.86 7.48 12.00
C PHE A 452 24.08 7.26 13.49
N SER A 453 23.55 8.17 14.31
CA SER A 453 23.73 8.21 15.76
C SER A 453 22.46 8.63 16.49
N LEU A 454 22.30 8.19 17.73
CA LEU A 454 21.16 8.61 18.58
C LEU A 454 21.14 10.12 18.85
N ASN A 455 22.29 10.81 18.74
CA ASN A 455 22.36 12.25 18.91
C ASN A 455 21.77 13.00 17.73
N ASP A 456 21.77 12.40 16.56
CA ASP A 456 21.24 12.97 15.31
C ASP A 456 19.89 12.36 14.90
N MET A 457 19.31 11.53 15.78
CA MET A 457 18.02 10.86 15.53
C MET A 457 16.90 11.91 15.36
N PHE A 458 16.14 11.79 14.30
CA PHE A 458 14.90 12.56 14.13
C PHE A 458 13.81 11.97 15.01
N VAL A 459 13.03 12.84 15.64
CA VAL A 459 11.87 12.45 16.45
C VAL A 459 10.76 13.42 16.17
N THR A 460 9.68 12.93 15.60
CA THR A 460 8.49 13.72 15.33
C THR A 460 7.29 13.15 16.07
N GLY A 461 6.24 13.91 16.19
CA GLY A 461 5.01 13.46 16.81
C GLY A 461 3.86 14.42 16.59
N GLY A 462 2.65 13.93 16.77
CA GLY A 462 1.48 14.72 16.51
C GLY A 462 0.17 14.04 16.81
N LEU A 463 -0.87 14.54 16.19
CA LEU A 463 -2.23 14.01 16.29
C LEU A 463 -2.78 13.68 14.91
N GLU A 464 -3.52 12.58 14.84
CA GLU A 464 -4.24 12.14 13.65
C GLU A 464 -5.71 11.91 13.96
N VAL A 465 -6.56 12.29 13.03
CA VAL A 465 -8.01 12.03 13.05
C VAL A 465 -8.37 11.31 11.76
N VAL A 466 -8.98 10.15 11.88
CA VAL A 466 -9.50 9.38 10.73
C VAL A 466 -11.00 9.24 10.86
N THR A 467 -11.73 9.65 9.81
CA THR A 467 -13.19 9.57 9.73
C THR A 467 -13.58 8.51 8.71
N PHE A 468 -14.36 7.53 9.15
CA PHE A 468 -14.90 6.43 8.34
C PHE A 468 -16.41 6.64 8.13
N PRO A 469 -16.86 7.02 6.91
CA PRO A 469 -18.29 6.97 6.58
C PRO A 469 -18.77 5.52 6.58
N LEU A 470 -19.85 5.21 7.34
CA LEU A 470 -20.28 3.84 7.49
C LEU A 470 -21.12 3.32 6.31
N PHE A 471 -21.65 4.23 5.50
CA PHE A 471 -22.38 3.88 4.27
C PHE A 471 -21.44 3.42 3.13
N MET A 472 -20.12 3.73 3.21
CA MET A 472 -19.11 3.37 2.25
C MET A 472 -17.80 2.98 2.95
N ARG A 473 -17.57 1.70 3.11
CA ARG A 473 -16.43 1.18 3.87
C ARG A 473 -15.08 1.33 3.17
N SER A 474 -15.10 1.47 1.84
CA SER A 474 -13.89 1.63 1.02
C SER A 474 -13.24 3.02 1.13
N PHE A 475 -13.89 3.94 1.84
CA PHE A 475 -13.52 5.35 1.87
C PHE A 475 -13.30 5.83 3.32
N TYR A 476 -12.28 6.63 3.54
CA TYR A 476 -12.04 7.32 4.81
C TYR A 476 -11.18 8.56 4.61
N ILE A 477 -11.38 9.56 5.47
CA ILE A 477 -10.70 10.85 5.45
C ILE A 477 -9.74 10.92 6.62
N ARG A 478 -8.52 11.37 6.37
CA ARG A 478 -7.48 11.59 7.38
C ARG A 478 -7.14 13.07 7.49
N ILE A 479 -6.99 13.53 8.71
CA ILE A 479 -6.37 14.82 9.06
C ILE A 479 -5.24 14.51 10.02
N SER A 480 -4.03 14.95 9.72
CA SER A 480 -2.90 14.81 10.63
C SER A 480 -2.12 16.12 10.75
N VAL A 481 -1.59 16.35 11.94
CA VAL A 481 -0.69 17.49 12.24
C VAL A 481 0.50 16.92 13.00
N GLY A 482 1.68 17.07 12.42
CA GLY A 482 2.96 16.62 12.97
C GLY A 482 3.94 17.76 13.18
N LEU A 483 4.83 17.58 14.13
CA LEU A 483 5.89 18.50 14.50
C LEU A 483 7.21 17.76 14.73
N ASP A 484 8.32 18.37 14.36
CA ASP A 484 9.65 17.99 14.84
C ASP A 484 9.75 18.28 16.34
N LEU A 485 9.73 17.24 17.16
CA LEU A 485 9.76 17.36 18.62
C LEU A 485 11.11 17.84 19.13
N ARG A 486 12.21 17.59 18.42
CA ARG A 486 13.52 18.10 18.81
C ARG A 486 13.62 19.60 18.57
N ALA A 487 13.16 20.07 17.41
CA ALA A 487 13.06 21.49 17.13
C ALA A 487 12.16 22.20 18.17
N ALA A 488 10.97 21.63 18.46
CA ALA A 488 10.03 22.16 19.44
C ALA A 488 10.65 22.31 20.84
N VAL A 489 11.42 21.32 21.29
CA VAL A 489 12.09 21.36 22.60
C VAL A 489 13.26 22.35 22.61
N SER A 490 14.06 22.40 21.55
CA SER A 490 15.22 23.29 21.46
C SER A 490 14.83 24.76 21.37
N GLU A 491 13.82 25.07 20.57
CA GLU A 491 13.33 26.45 20.36
C GLU A 491 12.33 26.90 21.43
N LYS A 492 11.76 25.97 22.20
CA LYS A 492 10.69 26.19 23.18
C LYS A 492 9.45 26.89 22.58
N THR A 493 9.21 26.64 21.31
CA THR A 493 8.09 27.17 20.51
C THR A 493 7.54 26.08 19.60
N ILE A 494 6.38 26.36 18.97
CA ILE A 494 5.88 25.53 17.89
C ILE A 494 6.78 25.75 16.66
N PRO A 495 7.47 24.72 16.16
CA PRO A 495 8.33 24.84 14.99
C PRO A 495 7.58 25.35 13.77
N GLN A 496 8.30 26.04 12.89
CA GLN A 496 7.74 26.57 11.64
C GLN A 496 8.55 26.06 10.44
N GLY A 497 8.05 26.33 9.24
CA GLY A 497 8.69 25.93 8.01
C GLY A 497 8.76 24.40 7.91
N ASP A 498 9.93 23.88 7.59
CA ASP A 498 10.15 22.46 7.28
C ASP A 498 10.04 21.51 8.49
N HIS A 499 9.89 22.06 9.70
CA HIS A 499 9.78 21.30 10.95
C HIS A 499 8.34 21.08 11.42
N ARG A 500 7.36 21.23 10.53
CA ARG A 500 5.95 20.91 10.76
C ARG A 500 5.31 20.43 9.47
N GLU A 501 4.32 19.57 9.62
CA GLU A 501 3.55 19.03 8.51
C GLU A 501 2.06 19.02 8.86
N ILE A 502 1.23 19.39 7.90
CA ILE A 502 -0.23 19.28 7.98
C ILE A 502 -0.68 18.51 6.75
N TYR A 503 -1.49 17.50 6.98
CA TYR A 503 -2.11 16.71 5.93
C TYR A 503 -3.62 16.64 6.14
N VAL A 504 -4.38 16.87 5.08
CA VAL A 504 -5.83 16.62 5.00
C VAL A 504 -6.09 15.88 3.71
N GLY A 505 -6.55 14.66 3.77
CA GLY A 505 -6.72 13.88 2.55
C GLY A 505 -7.37 12.52 2.78
N LEU A 506 -7.23 11.64 1.80
CA LEU A 506 -7.72 10.27 1.84
C LEU A 506 -6.59 9.31 2.23
N GLY A 507 -6.96 8.21 2.88
CA GLY A 507 -6.05 7.13 3.20
C GLY A 507 -5.37 7.22 4.57
N HIS A 508 -4.68 6.14 4.95
CA HIS A 508 -3.78 6.11 6.09
C HIS A 508 -2.38 6.60 5.69
N HIS A 509 -1.52 6.84 6.67
CA HIS A 509 -0.13 7.17 6.40
C HIS A 509 0.63 5.95 5.84
N TYR A 510 0.29 4.73 6.29
CA TYR A 510 0.86 3.46 5.80
C TYR A 510 -0.13 2.29 5.96
#